data_3c15ba82b9e3f984d74e6f8a9fe8d633
#
_entry.id   3c15ba82b9e3f984d74e6f8a9fe8d633
#
_cell.length_a   1.000
_cell.length_b   1.000
_cell.length_c   1.000
_cell.angle_alpha   90.00
_cell.angle_beta   90.00
_cell.angle_gamma   90.00
#
_symmetry.space_group_name_H-M   'P 1'
#
loop_
_entity.id
_entity.type
_entity.pdbx_description
1 polymer ?
#
loop_
_entity_poly.entity_id
_entity_poly.type
_entity_poly.pdbx_seq_one_letter_code
_entity_poly.pdbx_strand_id
1 'polypeptide(L)'
;MNIFKFSIKLILLFLFVTIFFSTLQAKKLDKYIDGKDISNYFSGILLLQDNKYEESYNFLKKLDGLEENHFNYSSRYLFSLINLGKFNEAFNYSKKLEKKGFSNFESELIMGVYYLEDQKYDLAQKYFLKLKERNSKLILNNFISNSLFNWTSFNKLNFTKAQNIINEIDSNFFDNLKKIQNAFLHCYYKSEKTDNFFVNLISDQKIDFSRYNYFYASYLFRLGKIEESNKVINKALKNH
;
A
#
# COMPACT_ATOMS: atom_id res chain seq x y z
N MET A 1 49.37 -19.47 52.02
CA MET A 1 49.61 -18.21 51.27
C MET A 1 49.71 -18.43 49.74
N ASN A 2 50.01 -19.64 49.23
CA ASN A 2 50.13 -19.86 47.80
C ASN A 2 48.80 -20.09 47.03
N ILE A 3 47.80 -20.64 47.69
CA ILE A 3 46.50 -20.92 47.05
C ILE A 3 45.74 -19.62 46.70
N PHE A 4 45.82 -18.63 47.59
CA PHE A 4 45.15 -17.36 47.36
C PHE A 4 45.76 -16.54 46.17
N LYS A 5 47.09 -16.60 46.02
CA LYS A 5 47.79 -15.97 44.90
C LYS A 5 47.49 -16.66 43.54
N PHE A 6 47.25 -17.97 43.57
CA PHE A 6 46.87 -18.73 42.38
C PHE A 6 45.45 -18.41 41.93
N SER A 7 44.53 -18.29 42.89
CA SER A 7 43.14 -17.93 42.58
C SER A 7 43.01 -16.52 41.97
N ILE A 8 43.76 -15.54 42.45
CA ILE A 8 43.77 -14.18 41.95
C ILE A 8 44.30 -14.14 40.49
N LYS A 9 45.36 -14.91 40.19
CA LYS A 9 45.91 -14.99 38.81
C LYS A 9 44.91 -15.62 37.84
N LEU A 10 44.14 -16.61 38.28
CA LEU A 10 43.13 -17.25 37.45
C LEU A 10 41.96 -16.33 37.13
N ILE A 11 41.52 -15.52 38.13
CA ILE A 11 40.46 -14.51 37.95
C ILE A 11 40.92 -13.38 37.02
N LEU A 12 42.19 -12.93 37.15
CA LEU A 12 42.74 -11.94 36.24
C LEU A 12 42.86 -12.44 34.81
N LEU A 13 43.27 -13.71 34.63
CA LEU A 13 43.31 -14.32 33.31
C LEU A 13 41.92 -14.42 32.69
N PHE A 14 40.93 -14.81 33.47
CA PHE A 14 39.55 -14.92 32.99
C PHE A 14 38.97 -13.52 32.62
N LEU A 15 39.24 -12.49 33.41
CA LEU A 15 38.86 -11.10 33.11
C LEU A 15 39.58 -10.60 31.85
N PHE A 16 40.83 -10.92 31.65
CA PHE A 16 41.57 -10.53 30.46
C PHE A 16 41.02 -11.22 29.18
N VAL A 17 40.64 -12.47 29.27
CA VAL A 17 40.02 -13.22 28.17
C VAL A 17 38.65 -12.66 27.84
N THR A 18 37.83 -12.34 28.82
CA THR A 18 36.47 -11.75 28.56
C THR A 18 36.55 -10.35 27.92
N ILE A 19 37.55 -9.52 28.30
CA ILE A 19 37.77 -8.21 27.70
C ILE A 19 38.23 -8.35 26.23
N PHE A 20 39.08 -9.30 25.92
CA PHE A 20 39.51 -9.53 24.54
C PHE A 20 38.42 -10.12 23.63
N PHE A 21 37.55 -10.99 24.14
CA PHE A 21 36.43 -11.51 23.37
C PHE A 21 35.32 -10.45 23.14
N SER A 22 35.12 -9.47 24.02
CA SER A 22 34.14 -8.40 23.83
C SER A 22 34.53 -7.37 22.77
N THR A 23 35.81 -7.28 22.42
CA THR A 23 36.27 -6.34 21.36
C THR A 23 36.27 -6.92 19.96
N LEU A 24 35.99 -8.21 19.81
CA LEU A 24 35.97 -8.93 18.52
C LEU A 24 34.57 -8.99 17.86
N GLN A 25 33.60 -8.18 18.30
CA GLN A 25 32.50 -7.85 17.42
C GLN A 25 33.07 -6.94 16.30
N ALA A 26 33.55 -7.60 15.24
CA ALA A 26 33.83 -6.91 14.00
C ALA A 26 32.62 -6.09 13.63
N LYS A 27 32.67 -4.78 13.82
CA LYS A 27 31.68 -3.83 13.31
C LYS A 27 31.56 -4.21 11.84
N LYS A 28 30.37 -4.74 11.45
CA LYS A 28 30.08 -5.05 10.06
C LYS A 28 30.45 -3.77 9.32
N LEU A 29 31.50 -3.77 8.55
CA LEU A 29 31.90 -2.60 7.77
C LEU A 29 30.66 -2.20 6.99
N ASP A 30 30.11 -1.01 7.28
CA ASP A 30 29.08 -0.43 6.46
C ASP A 30 29.61 -0.51 5.02
N LYS A 31 28.88 -1.23 4.17
CA LYS A 31 29.28 -1.41 2.77
C LYS A 31 29.50 -0.01 2.23
N TYR A 32 30.76 0.33 1.94
CA TYR A 32 31.15 1.64 1.47
C TYR A 32 30.29 1.94 0.22
N ILE A 33 29.40 2.92 0.31
CA ILE A 33 28.60 3.35 -0.84
C ILE A 33 29.56 4.10 -1.76
N ASP A 34 29.85 3.51 -2.92
CA ASP A 34 30.72 4.12 -3.92
C ASP A 34 30.09 5.46 -4.39
N GLY A 35 30.93 6.45 -4.66
CA GLY A 35 30.48 7.72 -5.24
C GLY A 35 29.66 7.56 -6.51
N LYS A 36 29.91 6.49 -7.27
CA LYS A 36 29.10 6.08 -8.42
C LYS A 36 27.68 5.66 -8.04
N ASP A 37 27.48 4.96 -6.93
CA ASP A 37 26.17 4.57 -6.44
C ASP A 37 25.37 5.79 -5.99
N ILE A 38 26.02 6.74 -5.32
CA ILE A 38 25.43 8.03 -4.95
C ILE A 38 24.99 8.79 -6.21
N SER A 39 25.86 8.91 -7.20
CA SER A 39 25.55 9.56 -8.48
C SER A 39 24.39 8.88 -9.20
N ASN A 40 24.39 7.54 -9.30
CA ASN A 40 23.31 6.79 -9.93
C ASN A 40 21.98 7.01 -9.19
N TYR A 41 21.99 7.03 -7.85
CA TYR A 41 20.78 7.25 -7.07
C TYR A 41 20.17 8.64 -7.33
N PHE A 42 20.98 9.71 -7.22
CA PHE A 42 20.50 11.06 -7.46
C PHE A 42 20.05 11.27 -8.91
N SER A 43 20.80 10.76 -9.89
CA SER A 43 20.39 10.80 -11.30
C SER A 43 19.03 10.09 -11.50
N GLY A 44 18.85 8.91 -10.91
CA GLY A 44 17.58 8.20 -10.97
C GLY A 44 16.42 9.00 -10.35
N ILE A 45 16.64 9.66 -9.20
CA ILE A 45 15.61 10.46 -8.53
C ILE A 45 15.23 11.71 -9.35
N LEU A 46 16.21 12.44 -9.87
CA LEU A 46 15.95 13.62 -10.70
C LEU A 46 15.16 13.27 -11.95
N LEU A 47 15.52 12.17 -12.61
CA LEU A 47 14.79 11.68 -13.78
C LEU A 47 13.37 11.24 -13.46
N LEU A 48 13.11 10.69 -12.25
CA LEU A 48 11.74 10.40 -11.80
C LEU A 48 10.92 11.69 -11.67
N GLN A 49 11.50 12.75 -11.13
CA GLN A 49 10.81 14.05 -10.99
C GLN A 49 10.47 14.66 -12.35
N ASP A 50 11.32 14.42 -13.35
CA ASP A 50 11.12 14.86 -14.73
C ASP A 50 10.21 13.91 -15.55
N ASN A 51 9.61 12.89 -14.92
CA ASN A 51 8.81 11.85 -15.57
C ASN A 51 9.57 11.03 -16.65
N LYS A 52 10.90 11.00 -16.59
CA LYS A 52 11.77 10.22 -17.48
C LYS A 52 11.98 8.83 -16.89
N TYR A 53 10.92 8.03 -16.91
CA TYR A 53 10.87 6.76 -16.17
C TYR A 53 11.86 5.70 -16.69
N GLU A 54 12.08 5.62 -18.00
CA GLU A 54 13.01 4.63 -18.59
C GLU A 54 14.46 4.93 -18.19
N GLU A 55 14.87 6.21 -18.32
CA GLU A 55 16.21 6.63 -17.93
C GLU A 55 16.41 6.47 -16.42
N SER A 56 15.43 6.85 -15.62
CA SER A 56 15.45 6.65 -14.17
C SER A 56 15.63 5.17 -13.79
N TYR A 57 14.84 4.29 -14.39
CA TYR A 57 14.95 2.86 -14.20
C TYR A 57 16.36 2.34 -14.49
N ASN A 58 16.98 2.80 -15.59
CA ASN A 58 18.32 2.40 -15.99
C ASN A 58 19.40 2.80 -14.99
N PHE A 59 19.21 3.90 -14.25
CA PHE A 59 20.08 4.30 -13.14
C PHE A 59 19.79 3.52 -11.86
N LEU A 60 18.51 3.42 -11.45
CA LEU A 60 18.12 2.79 -10.20
C LEU A 60 18.38 1.28 -10.21
N LYS A 61 18.21 0.60 -11.35
CA LYS A 61 18.47 -0.84 -11.49
C LYS A 61 19.92 -1.23 -11.16
N LYS A 62 20.88 -0.32 -11.35
CA LYS A 62 22.29 -0.57 -11.04
C LYS A 62 22.58 -0.66 -9.54
N LEU A 63 21.61 -0.27 -8.70
CA LEU A 63 21.73 -0.14 -7.26
C LEU A 63 21.09 -1.32 -6.50
N ASP A 64 20.96 -2.48 -7.14
CA ASP A 64 20.40 -3.67 -6.48
C ASP A 64 21.17 -4.00 -5.19
N GLY A 65 20.44 -4.15 -4.09
CA GLY A 65 21.00 -4.32 -2.75
C GLY A 65 21.04 -3.03 -1.92
N LEU A 66 20.81 -1.86 -2.53
CA LEU A 66 20.75 -0.59 -1.78
C LEU A 66 19.55 -0.54 -0.80
N GLU A 67 18.53 -1.39 -0.99
CA GLU A 67 17.38 -1.51 -0.09
C GLU A 67 17.77 -1.85 1.35
N GLU A 68 18.93 -2.45 1.57
CA GLU A 68 19.44 -2.82 2.90
C GLU A 68 19.94 -1.61 3.70
N ASN A 69 20.36 -0.56 3.01
CA ASN A 69 21.01 0.61 3.62
C ASN A 69 20.27 1.93 3.36
N HIS A 70 19.31 1.94 2.42
CA HIS A 70 18.61 3.15 2.02
C HIS A 70 17.10 2.93 1.92
N PHE A 71 16.38 3.37 2.92
CA PHE A 71 14.93 3.15 3.10
C PHE A 71 14.08 3.55 1.88
N ASN A 72 14.37 4.68 1.24
CA ASN A 72 13.55 5.19 0.14
C ASN A 72 13.89 4.59 -1.24
N TYR A 73 15.00 3.86 -1.37
CA TYR A 73 15.41 3.32 -2.67
C TYR A 73 14.35 2.40 -3.26
N SER A 74 13.88 1.43 -2.48
CA SER A 74 12.90 0.44 -2.95
C SER A 74 11.59 1.07 -3.43
N SER A 75 11.08 2.10 -2.72
CA SER A 75 9.88 2.83 -3.15
C SER A 75 10.10 3.54 -4.49
N ARG A 76 11.26 4.17 -4.69
CA ARG A 76 11.58 4.87 -5.94
C ARG A 76 11.78 3.90 -7.11
N TYR A 77 12.43 2.78 -6.87
CA TYR A 77 12.61 1.75 -7.88
C TYR A 77 11.27 1.12 -8.29
N LEU A 78 10.42 0.76 -7.32
CA LEU A 78 9.06 0.28 -7.58
C LEU A 78 8.23 1.31 -8.36
N PHE A 79 8.33 2.59 -8.02
CA PHE A 79 7.63 3.64 -8.73
C PHE A 79 8.05 3.72 -10.20
N SER A 80 9.35 3.60 -10.51
CA SER A 80 9.83 3.56 -11.90
C SER A 80 9.28 2.36 -12.67
N LEU A 81 9.28 1.17 -12.05
CA LEU A 81 8.75 -0.06 -12.66
C LEU A 81 7.26 0.03 -13.00
N ILE A 82 6.45 0.58 -12.06
CA ILE A 82 5.00 0.74 -12.26
C ILE A 82 4.70 1.71 -13.40
N ASN A 83 5.40 2.85 -13.46
CA ASN A 83 5.19 3.83 -14.53
C ASN A 83 5.64 3.33 -15.92
N LEU A 84 6.53 2.35 -15.96
CA LEU A 84 6.93 1.65 -17.19
C LEU A 84 6.02 0.47 -17.57
N GLY A 85 4.99 0.18 -16.78
CA GLY A 85 4.15 -1.00 -16.98
C GLY A 85 4.84 -2.33 -16.71
N LYS A 86 6.01 -2.32 -16.04
CA LYS A 86 6.79 -3.53 -15.70
C LYS A 86 6.25 -4.21 -14.43
N PHE A 87 4.95 -4.53 -14.43
CA PHE A 87 4.25 -5.04 -13.25
C PHE A 87 4.82 -6.36 -12.72
N ASN A 88 5.22 -7.27 -13.60
CA ASN A 88 5.83 -8.55 -13.20
C ASN A 88 7.19 -8.34 -12.51
N GLU A 89 8.01 -7.40 -13.01
CA GLU A 89 9.29 -7.06 -12.37
C GLU A 89 9.05 -6.42 -10.99
N ALA A 90 8.08 -5.51 -10.89
CA ALA A 90 7.69 -4.88 -9.61
C ALA A 90 7.20 -5.91 -8.59
N PHE A 91 6.38 -6.87 -9.00
CA PHE A 91 5.94 -7.98 -8.15
C PHE A 91 7.10 -8.86 -7.68
N ASN A 92 7.99 -9.26 -8.59
CA ASN A 92 9.15 -10.09 -8.25
C ASN A 92 10.12 -9.37 -7.30
N TYR A 93 10.33 -8.08 -7.50
CA TYR A 93 11.13 -7.25 -6.60
C TYR A 93 10.45 -7.11 -5.23
N SER A 94 9.13 -6.91 -5.17
CA SER A 94 8.37 -6.88 -3.93
C SER A 94 8.48 -8.18 -3.14
N LYS A 95 8.44 -9.35 -3.82
CA LYS A 95 8.71 -10.65 -3.20
C LYS A 95 10.13 -10.77 -2.65
N LYS A 96 11.13 -10.22 -3.36
CA LYS A 96 12.51 -10.18 -2.89
C LYS A 96 12.62 -9.35 -1.61
N LEU A 97 11.98 -8.18 -1.56
CA LEU A 97 11.92 -7.32 -0.36
C LEU A 97 11.28 -8.06 0.82
N GLU A 98 10.15 -8.75 0.60
CA GLU A 98 9.49 -9.53 1.65
C GLU A 98 10.41 -10.63 2.22
N LYS A 99 11.08 -11.39 1.35
CA LYS A 99 12.02 -12.45 1.78
C LYS A 99 13.21 -11.92 2.60
N LYS A 100 13.65 -10.70 2.31
CA LYS A 100 14.74 -10.02 3.01
C LYS A 100 14.28 -9.27 4.27
N GLY A 101 12.98 -9.14 4.52
CA GLY A 101 12.44 -8.36 5.65
C GLY A 101 12.40 -6.85 5.42
N PHE A 102 12.52 -6.38 4.18
CA PHE A 102 12.51 -4.96 3.81
C PHE A 102 11.21 -4.51 3.15
N SER A 103 10.10 -5.21 3.42
CA SER A 103 8.78 -4.81 2.90
C SER A 103 8.42 -3.38 3.33
N ASN A 104 7.91 -2.61 2.40
CA ASN A 104 7.37 -1.28 2.61
C ASN A 104 5.91 -1.21 2.13
N PHE A 105 5.28 -0.03 2.27
CA PHE A 105 3.89 0.18 1.85
C PHE A 105 3.69 -0.14 0.36
N GLU A 106 4.57 0.35 -0.51
CA GLU A 106 4.47 0.19 -1.95
C GLU A 106 4.62 -1.28 -2.35
N SER A 107 5.58 -2.01 -1.77
CA SER A 107 5.78 -3.42 -2.09
C SER A 107 4.60 -4.30 -1.66
N GLU A 108 4.01 -4.05 -0.50
CA GLU A 108 2.82 -4.77 -0.04
C GLU A 108 1.58 -4.41 -0.87
N LEU A 109 1.44 -3.14 -1.27
CA LEU A 109 0.37 -2.70 -2.17
C LEU A 109 0.45 -3.42 -3.52
N ILE A 110 1.65 -3.47 -4.12
CA ILE A 110 1.89 -4.17 -5.38
C ILE A 110 1.56 -5.66 -5.26
N MET A 111 1.99 -6.30 -4.17
CA MET A 111 1.68 -7.71 -3.91
C MET A 111 0.17 -7.94 -3.81
N GLY A 112 -0.54 -7.09 -3.07
CA GLY A 112 -1.99 -7.18 -2.91
C GLY A 112 -2.73 -6.99 -4.23
N VAL A 113 -2.39 -5.96 -5.00
CA VAL A 113 -3.01 -5.67 -6.30
C VAL A 113 -2.72 -6.77 -7.32
N TYR A 114 -1.49 -7.27 -7.39
CA TYR A 114 -1.12 -8.36 -8.28
C TYR A 114 -1.94 -9.64 -8.01
N TYR A 115 -2.08 -10.01 -6.74
CA TYR A 115 -2.91 -11.16 -6.37
C TYR A 115 -4.40 -10.92 -6.60
N LEU A 116 -4.86 -9.66 -6.48
CA LEU A 116 -6.25 -9.31 -6.79
C LEU A 116 -6.55 -9.49 -8.28
N GLU A 117 -5.64 -9.03 -9.16
CA GLU A 117 -5.73 -9.20 -10.60
C GLU A 117 -5.74 -10.69 -11.00
N ASP A 118 -4.87 -11.47 -10.37
CA ASP A 118 -4.76 -12.93 -10.55
C ASP A 118 -5.91 -13.72 -9.87
N GLN A 119 -6.94 -13.02 -9.37
CA GLN A 119 -8.13 -13.58 -8.68
C GLN A 119 -7.80 -14.42 -7.43
N LYS A 120 -6.63 -14.27 -6.88
CA LYS A 120 -6.19 -14.90 -5.61
C LYS A 120 -6.61 -14.05 -4.42
N TYR A 121 -7.92 -13.95 -4.21
CA TYR A 121 -8.53 -13.02 -3.25
C TYR A 121 -8.03 -13.16 -1.81
N ASP A 122 -7.79 -14.38 -1.33
CA ASP A 122 -7.27 -14.61 0.03
C ASP A 122 -5.85 -14.06 0.22
N LEU A 123 -5.01 -14.20 -0.81
CA LEU A 123 -3.66 -13.61 -0.78
C LEU A 123 -3.73 -12.08 -0.89
N ALA A 124 -4.55 -11.54 -1.78
CA ALA A 124 -4.77 -10.10 -1.88
C ALA A 124 -5.21 -9.50 -0.54
N GLN A 125 -6.23 -10.12 0.10
CA GLN A 125 -6.73 -9.71 1.41
C GLN A 125 -5.64 -9.73 2.49
N LYS A 126 -4.79 -10.77 2.51
CA LYS A 126 -3.66 -10.86 3.44
C LYS A 126 -2.73 -9.65 3.34
N TYR A 127 -2.39 -9.22 2.12
CA TYR A 127 -1.51 -8.06 1.92
C TYR A 127 -2.21 -6.74 2.25
N PHE A 128 -3.49 -6.58 1.91
CA PHE A 128 -4.25 -5.39 2.27
C PHE A 128 -4.50 -5.29 3.78
N LEU A 129 -4.62 -6.42 4.48
CA LEU A 129 -4.64 -6.43 5.95
C LEU A 129 -3.30 -5.95 6.52
N LYS A 130 -2.16 -6.43 6.01
CA LYS A 130 -0.84 -5.94 6.42
C LYS A 130 -0.72 -4.43 6.23
N LEU A 131 -1.18 -3.89 5.08
CA LEU A 131 -1.19 -2.45 4.83
C LEU A 131 -2.03 -1.69 5.86
N LYS A 132 -3.23 -2.19 6.21
CA LYS A 132 -4.10 -1.60 7.23
C LYS A 132 -3.44 -1.62 8.60
N GLU A 133 -2.81 -2.72 8.98
CA GLU A 133 -2.14 -2.91 10.27
C GLU A 133 -0.89 -2.04 10.44
N ARG A 134 -0.28 -1.56 9.34
CA ARG A 134 0.82 -0.59 9.39
C ARG A 134 0.41 0.75 10.02
N ASN A 135 -0.89 1.05 10.07
CA ASN A 135 -1.44 2.26 10.65
C ASN A 135 -0.66 3.53 10.23
N SER A 136 -0.53 3.70 8.92
CA SER A 136 0.25 4.79 8.34
C SER A 136 -0.28 6.16 8.78
N LYS A 137 0.62 7.05 9.18
CA LYS A 137 0.28 8.46 9.46
C LYS A 137 -0.04 9.26 8.19
N LEU A 138 0.32 8.73 7.02
CA LEU A 138 0.00 9.36 5.74
C LEU A 138 -1.47 9.11 5.40
N ILE A 139 -2.24 10.18 5.30
CA ILE A 139 -3.70 10.15 5.10
C ILE A 139 -4.06 9.33 3.84
N LEU A 140 -3.32 9.51 2.75
CA LEU A 140 -3.55 8.75 1.51
C LEU A 140 -3.31 7.24 1.69
N ASN A 141 -2.23 6.86 2.36
CA ASN A 141 -1.92 5.45 2.60
C ASN A 141 -3.00 4.79 3.47
N ASN A 142 -3.48 5.50 4.48
CA ASN A 142 -4.55 5.03 5.35
C ASN A 142 -5.87 4.86 4.56
N PHE A 143 -6.20 5.82 3.70
CA PHE A 143 -7.36 5.72 2.80
C PHE A 143 -7.25 4.49 1.87
N ILE A 144 -6.12 4.32 1.19
CA ILE A 144 -5.89 3.21 0.26
C ILE A 144 -6.02 1.86 0.99
N SER A 145 -5.32 1.70 2.12
CA SER A 145 -5.30 0.44 2.86
C SER A 145 -6.68 0.05 3.41
N ASN A 146 -7.41 0.99 4.00
CA ASN A 146 -8.76 0.76 4.50
C ASN A 146 -9.73 0.41 3.36
N SER A 147 -9.67 1.14 2.25
CA SER A 147 -10.55 0.90 1.10
C SER A 147 -10.31 -0.48 0.47
N LEU A 148 -9.05 -0.81 0.16
CA LEU A 148 -8.71 -2.09 -0.47
C LEU A 148 -9.00 -3.28 0.44
N PHE A 149 -8.67 -3.18 1.73
CA PHE A 149 -9.01 -4.22 2.70
C PHE A 149 -10.52 -4.41 2.80
N ASN A 150 -11.30 -3.35 2.89
CA ASN A 150 -12.74 -3.42 3.01
C ASN A 150 -13.37 -4.12 1.79
N TRP A 151 -13.04 -3.65 0.58
CA TRP A 151 -13.60 -4.20 -0.67
C TRP A 151 -13.21 -5.66 -0.91
N THR A 152 -12.02 -6.08 -0.53
CA THR A 152 -11.59 -7.48 -0.66
C THR A 152 -12.11 -8.39 0.45
N SER A 153 -12.71 -7.81 1.50
CA SER A 153 -13.17 -8.55 2.68
C SER A 153 -14.69 -8.65 2.81
N PHE A 154 -15.48 -8.09 1.90
CA PHE A 154 -16.94 -8.02 2.01
C PHE A 154 -17.62 -9.38 2.19
N ASN A 155 -17.11 -10.43 1.58
CA ASN A 155 -17.62 -11.79 1.76
C ASN A 155 -17.41 -12.36 3.17
N LYS A 156 -16.51 -11.77 3.96
CA LYS A 156 -16.14 -12.18 5.33
C LYS A 156 -16.60 -11.19 6.40
N LEU A 157 -16.97 -9.98 6.00
CA LEU A 157 -17.44 -8.92 6.90
C LEU A 157 -18.99 -8.89 6.90
N ASN A 158 -19.57 -8.46 8.00
CA ASN A 158 -20.94 -8.00 8.02
C ASN A 158 -21.02 -6.50 7.71
N PHE A 159 -22.24 -6.02 7.43
CA PHE A 159 -22.47 -4.60 7.09
C PHE A 159 -21.87 -3.65 8.12
N THR A 160 -22.09 -3.88 9.41
CA THR A 160 -21.61 -2.98 10.47
C THR A 160 -20.09 -2.85 10.49
N LYS A 161 -19.38 -3.97 10.36
CA LYS A 161 -17.91 -3.95 10.32
C LYS A 161 -17.39 -3.22 9.07
N ALA A 162 -17.97 -3.51 7.91
CA ALA A 162 -17.60 -2.84 6.66
C ALA A 162 -17.89 -1.32 6.72
N GLN A 163 -19.04 -0.93 7.29
CA GLN A 163 -19.40 0.47 7.50
C GLN A 163 -18.42 1.19 8.43
N ASN A 164 -17.99 0.53 9.51
CA ASN A 164 -17.03 1.11 10.45
C ASN A 164 -15.69 1.41 9.76
N ILE A 165 -15.21 0.52 8.89
CA ILE A 165 -13.97 0.76 8.12
C ILE A 165 -14.11 1.99 7.21
N ILE A 166 -15.26 2.18 6.55
CA ILE A 166 -15.52 3.39 5.75
C ILE A 166 -15.56 4.64 6.65
N ASN A 167 -16.11 4.52 7.85
CA ASN A 167 -16.20 5.63 8.79
C ASN A 167 -14.82 6.09 9.30
N GLU A 168 -13.82 5.19 9.34
CA GLU A 168 -12.42 5.53 9.66
C GLU A 168 -11.74 6.41 8.59
N ILE A 169 -12.31 6.51 7.39
CA ILE A 169 -11.79 7.36 6.32
C ILE A 169 -11.97 8.83 6.70
N ASP A 170 -10.89 9.62 6.62
CA ASP A 170 -10.92 11.04 6.90
C ASP A 170 -11.81 11.80 5.90
N SER A 171 -12.91 12.36 6.40
CA SER A 171 -13.88 13.10 5.58
C SER A 171 -13.35 14.44 5.09
N ASN A 172 -12.37 15.06 5.78
CA ASN A 172 -11.84 16.36 5.34
C ASN A 172 -11.13 16.28 3.99
N PHE A 173 -10.49 15.14 3.71
CA PHE A 173 -9.73 14.94 2.48
C PHE A 173 -10.45 14.05 1.46
N PHE A 174 -11.27 13.09 1.92
CA PHE A 174 -11.83 12.03 1.06
C PHE A 174 -13.35 11.93 1.13
N ASP A 175 -14.06 13.01 1.50
CA ASP A 175 -15.54 12.99 1.64
C ASP A 175 -16.24 12.45 0.40
N ASN A 176 -15.82 12.87 -0.79
CA ASN A 176 -16.42 12.43 -2.05
C ASN A 176 -16.19 10.93 -2.32
N LEU A 177 -14.98 10.44 -2.05
CA LEU A 177 -14.66 9.02 -2.19
C LEU A 177 -15.39 8.19 -1.13
N LYS A 178 -15.58 8.73 0.06
CA LYS A 178 -16.38 8.12 1.12
C LYS A 178 -17.86 8.03 0.75
N LYS A 179 -18.44 9.08 0.14
CA LYS A 179 -19.82 9.04 -0.41
C LYS A 179 -20.00 7.93 -1.44
N ILE A 180 -19.03 7.79 -2.37
CA ILE A 180 -19.04 6.73 -3.38
C ILE A 180 -18.99 5.37 -2.70
N GLN A 181 -18.06 5.13 -1.79
CA GLN A 181 -17.93 3.86 -1.10
C GLN A 181 -19.18 3.50 -0.29
N ASN A 182 -19.82 4.47 0.35
CA ASN A 182 -21.08 4.26 1.06
C ASN A 182 -22.21 3.81 0.12
N ALA A 183 -22.38 4.46 -1.03
CA ALA A 183 -23.40 4.06 -2.00
C ALA A 183 -23.24 2.60 -2.45
N PHE A 184 -22.01 2.21 -2.78
CA PHE A 184 -21.72 0.83 -3.18
C PHE A 184 -21.81 -0.16 -2.02
N LEU A 185 -21.42 0.21 -0.80
CA LEU A 185 -21.57 -0.62 0.39
C LEU A 185 -23.04 -0.97 0.62
N HIS A 186 -23.91 0.04 0.65
CA HIS A 186 -25.35 -0.16 0.82
C HIS A 186 -25.94 -1.03 -0.30
N CYS A 187 -25.50 -0.83 -1.54
CA CYS A 187 -25.90 -1.65 -2.67
C CYS A 187 -25.48 -3.11 -2.52
N TYR A 188 -24.24 -3.37 -2.14
CA TYR A 188 -23.70 -4.73 -1.95
C TYR A 188 -24.48 -5.51 -0.90
N TYR A 189 -24.76 -4.90 0.25
CA TYR A 189 -25.51 -5.53 1.35
C TYR A 189 -27.04 -5.41 1.19
N LYS A 190 -27.54 -4.93 0.04
CA LYS A 190 -28.97 -4.79 -0.26
C LYS A 190 -29.73 -4.00 0.81
N SER A 191 -29.13 -2.93 1.31
CA SER A 191 -29.74 -2.07 2.31
C SER A 191 -30.92 -1.28 1.74
N GLU A 192 -31.98 -1.09 2.51
CA GLU A 192 -33.11 -0.24 2.17
C GLU A 192 -32.71 1.22 1.89
N LYS A 193 -31.55 1.64 2.39
CA LYS A 193 -31.02 3.01 2.18
C LYS A 193 -30.27 3.18 0.87
N THR A 194 -30.10 2.13 0.06
CA THR A 194 -29.31 2.16 -1.20
C THR A 194 -29.76 3.29 -2.13
N ASP A 195 -31.08 3.42 -2.35
CA ASP A 195 -31.66 4.49 -3.19
C ASP A 195 -31.23 5.88 -2.69
N ASN A 196 -31.34 6.13 -1.39
CA ASN A 196 -30.98 7.42 -0.80
C ASN A 196 -29.50 7.76 -1.00
N PHE A 197 -28.60 6.79 -0.84
CA PHE A 197 -27.16 7.00 -1.03
C PHE A 197 -26.81 7.27 -2.49
N PHE A 198 -27.40 6.58 -3.45
CA PHE A 198 -27.18 6.86 -4.87
C PHE A 198 -27.80 8.20 -5.28
N VAL A 199 -29.03 8.50 -4.86
CA VAL A 199 -29.67 9.81 -5.16
C VAL A 199 -28.82 10.96 -4.62
N ASN A 200 -28.35 10.87 -3.37
CA ASN A 200 -27.50 11.90 -2.78
C ASN A 200 -26.16 12.05 -3.53
N LEU A 201 -25.58 10.93 -4.00
CA LEU A 201 -24.33 10.95 -4.75
C LEU A 201 -24.49 11.66 -6.11
N ILE A 202 -25.52 11.29 -6.91
CA ILE A 202 -25.71 11.82 -8.26
C ILE A 202 -26.40 13.20 -8.30
N SER A 203 -26.93 13.68 -7.18
CA SER A 203 -27.53 15.03 -7.07
C SER A 203 -26.56 16.09 -6.55
N ASP A 204 -25.32 15.74 -6.24
CA ASP A 204 -24.30 16.69 -5.79
C ASP A 204 -23.98 17.67 -6.92
N GLN A 205 -24.24 18.96 -6.67
CA GLN A 205 -24.05 20.02 -7.68
C GLN A 205 -22.61 20.54 -7.71
N LYS A 206 -21.80 20.21 -6.72
CA LYS A 206 -20.42 20.72 -6.60
C LYS A 206 -19.42 19.86 -7.37
N ILE A 207 -19.75 18.59 -7.56
CA ILE A 207 -18.86 17.61 -8.18
C ILE A 207 -19.65 16.79 -9.18
N ASP A 208 -19.07 16.61 -10.36
CA ASP A 208 -19.66 15.75 -11.39
C ASP A 208 -19.51 14.26 -11.03
N PHE A 209 -20.58 13.69 -10.54
CA PHE A 209 -20.72 12.26 -10.28
C PHE A 209 -21.55 11.55 -11.37
N SER A 210 -21.70 12.14 -12.56
CA SER A 210 -22.57 11.64 -13.64
C SER A 210 -22.31 10.18 -14.01
N ARG A 211 -21.03 9.72 -13.95
CA ARG A 211 -20.67 8.31 -14.19
C ARG A 211 -21.42 7.33 -13.28
N TYR A 212 -21.82 7.76 -12.08
CA TYR A 212 -22.51 6.91 -11.12
C TYR A 212 -24.00 6.76 -11.43
N ASN A 213 -24.58 7.56 -12.33
CA ASN A 213 -25.91 7.33 -12.86
C ASN A 213 -26.06 5.96 -13.50
N TYR A 214 -25.01 5.47 -14.20
CA TYR A 214 -25.01 4.12 -14.78
C TYR A 214 -25.16 3.02 -13.71
N PHE A 215 -24.43 3.14 -12.61
CA PHE A 215 -24.49 2.15 -11.53
C PHE A 215 -25.86 2.20 -10.82
N TYR A 216 -26.39 3.37 -10.58
CA TYR A 216 -27.69 3.53 -9.96
C TYR A 216 -28.82 3.00 -10.89
N ALA A 217 -28.78 3.34 -12.15
CA ALA A 217 -29.73 2.82 -13.13
C ALA A 217 -29.66 1.28 -13.23
N SER A 218 -28.44 0.72 -13.23
CA SER A 218 -28.25 -0.74 -13.23
C SER A 218 -28.81 -1.41 -11.98
N TYR A 219 -28.70 -0.76 -10.82
CA TYR A 219 -29.31 -1.23 -9.58
C TYR A 219 -30.82 -1.22 -9.66
N LEU A 220 -31.43 -0.11 -10.12
CA LEU A 220 -32.91 0.01 -10.30
C LEU A 220 -33.42 -1.03 -11.31
N PHE A 221 -32.72 -1.20 -12.43
CA PHE A 221 -33.08 -2.22 -13.44
C PHE A 221 -33.13 -3.62 -12.85
N ARG A 222 -32.12 -3.99 -12.03
CA ARG A 222 -32.10 -5.31 -11.36
C ARG A 222 -33.21 -5.49 -10.35
N LEU A 223 -33.77 -4.43 -9.82
CA LEU A 223 -34.95 -4.45 -8.95
C LEU A 223 -36.27 -4.49 -9.73
N GLY A 224 -36.25 -4.50 -11.08
CA GLY A 224 -37.44 -4.44 -11.93
C GLY A 224 -38.03 -3.01 -12.06
N LYS A 225 -37.38 -1.99 -11.52
CA LYS A 225 -37.79 -0.57 -11.60
C LYS A 225 -37.34 0.06 -12.92
N ILE A 226 -37.84 -0.47 -14.04
CA ILE A 226 -37.35 -0.15 -15.40
C ILE A 226 -37.58 1.34 -15.73
N GLU A 227 -38.76 1.88 -15.42
CA GLU A 227 -39.07 3.28 -15.72
C GLU A 227 -38.18 4.26 -14.94
N GLU A 228 -37.90 3.96 -13.65
CA GLU A 228 -37.02 4.77 -12.83
C GLU A 228 -35.57 4.70 -13.34
N SER A 229 -35.09 3.51 -13.73
CA SER A 229 -33.80 3.31 -14.37
C SER A 229 -33.64 4.17 -15.62
N ASN A 230 -34.64 4.13 -16.53
CA ASN A 230 -34.65 4.93 -17.74
C ASN A 230 -34.63 6.45 -17.46
N LYS A 231 -35.39 6.89 -16.42
CA LYS A 231 -35.36 8.32 -16.01
C LYS A 231 -33.95 8.76 -15.57
N VAL A 232 -33.25 7.94 -14.82
CA VAL A 232 -31.86 8.23 -14.37
C VAL A 232 -30.91 8.37 -15.57
N ILE A 233 -30.95 7.45 -16.52
CA ILE A 233 -30.12 7.49 -17.72
C ILE A 233 -30.46 8.71 -18.60
N ASN A 234 -31.72 8.95 -18.85
CA ASN A 234 -32.17 10.08 -19.69
C ASN A 234 -31.80 11.44 -19.08
N LYS A 235 -31.81 11.56 -17.74
CA LYS A 235 -31.34 12.75 -17.03
C LYS A 235 -29.83 12.93 -17.21
N ALA A 236 -29.06 11.87 -17.12
CA ALA A 236 -27.61 11.91 -17.32
C ALA A 236 -27.25 12.35 -18.74
N LEU A 237 -27.94 11.82 -19.77
CA LEU A 237 -27.71 12.17 -21.18
C LEU A 237 -28.05 13.62 -21.51
N LYS A 238 -28.96 14.26 -20.76
CA LYS A 238 -29.33 15.67 -20.99
C LYS A 238 -28.35 16.69 -20.38
N ASN A 239 -27.51 16.20 -19.44
CA ASN A 239 -26.53 17.03 -18.74
C ASN A 239 -25.14 16.98 -19.40
N HIS A 240 -24.99 16.20 -20.47
CA HIS A 240 -23.80 16.09 -21.32
C HIS A 240 -24.15 16.40 -22.77
#